data_f37d87f325de123ab5b550ae0005a3d0
#
_entry.id   f37d87f325de123ab5b550ae0005a3d0
#
_cell.length_a   1.000
_cell.length_b   1.000
_cell.length_c   1.000
_cell.angle_alpha   90.00
_cell.angle_beta   90.00
_cell.angle_gamma   90.00
#
_symmetry.space_group_name_H-M   'P 1'
#
loop_
_entity.id
_entity.type
_entity.pdbx_description
1 polymer ?
#
loop_
_entity_poly.entity_id
_entity_poly.type
_entity_poly.pdbx_seq_one_letter_code
_entity_poly.pdbx_strand_id
1 'polypeptide(L)'
;MAEAVPQTNESHTISDNLEIFSLIWLDDKTNSNEEDENIEKDLRNIINHLITFQNEETCQQYIEKRPEEDRLILITNDLFSHTLIPRIHQLRQVYAIYIHCKNILGKERCITKFTKIKAVTIQFDELIAQIRLDQKKRMKDEQPLLINIFSTSENAGKSTTGLNGQFVYNQLLIDCLLRMRPSTEQDKNELISICTREYQGNSSFLNQLQEFQNDYSPDKVLW
;
A
#
# COMPACT_ATOMS: atom_id res chain seq x y z
N MET A 1 -25.78 -22.56 29.78
CA MET A 1 -24.81 -21.48 29.61
C MET A 1 -24.33 -21.52 28.18
N ALA A 2 -24.80 -20.61 27.36
CA ALA A 2 -24.39 -20.54 25.95
C ALA A 2 -23.23 -19.57 25.86
N GLU A 3 -22.05 -20.05 25.40
CA GLU A 3 -20.89 -19.25 25.11
C GLU A 3 -21.17 -18.40 23.87
N ALA A 4 -21.04 -17.10 24.03
CA ALA A 4 -21.12 -16.14 22.93
C ALA A 4 -19.85 -16.26 22.07
N VAL A 5 -20.00 -16.75 20.86
CA VAL A 5 -19.00 -16.71 19.81
C VAL A 5 -18.85 -15.24 19.37
N PRO A 6 -17.63 -14.65 19.35
CA PRO A 6 -17.45 -13.33 18.80
C PRO A 6 -17.73 -13.36 17.30
N GLN A 7 -18.71 -12.58 16.87
CA GLN A 7 -19.01 -12.36 15.45
C GLN A 7 -17.87 -11.55 14.85
N THR A 8 -16.94 -12.22 14.18
CA THR A 8 -16.08 -11.58 13.21
C THR A 8 -16.94 -11.14 12.03
N ASN A 9 -17.05 -9.84 11.81
CA ASN A 9 -17.67 -9.28 10.62
C ASN A 9 -16.79 -9.65 9.40
N GLU A 10 -16.98 -10.87 8.89
CA GLU A 10 -16.47 -11.28 7.58
C GLU A 10 -17.45 -10.84 6.50
N SER A 11 -17.28 -9.60 6.05
CA SER A 11 -17.77 -9.17 4.73
C SER A 11 -16.88 -8.07 4.17
N HIS A 12 -15.58 -8.33 4.08
CA HIS A 12 -14.74 -7.55 3.19
C HIS A 12 -14.87 -8.11 1.78
N THR A 13 -15.76 -7.53 1.02
CA THR A 13 -15.77 -7.64 -0.44
C THR A 13 -14.41 -7.18 -0.96
N ILE A 14 -13.81 -8.01 -1.79
CA ILE A 14 -12.43 -7.97 -2.33
C ILE A 14 -12.13 -6.70 -3.16
N SER A 15 -13.03 -5.70 -3.19
CA SER A 15 -13.04 -4.61 -4.16
C SER A 15 -12.76 -3.20 -3.63
N ASP A 16 -12.61 -2.98 -2.33
CA ASP A 16 -12.68 -1.62 -1.79
C ASP A 16 -11.33 -0.99 -1.40
N ASN A 17 -10.20 -1.66 -1.66
CA ASN A 17 -8.90 -1.04 -1.43
C ASN A 17 -8.54 -0.11 -2.57
N LEU A 18 -8.50 1.20 -2.31
CA LEU A 18 -8.12 2.23 -3.28
C LEU A 18 -6.59 2.36 -3.43
N GLU A 19 -5.82 1.66 -2.62
CA GLU A 19 -4.36 1.74 -2.64
C GLU A 19 -3.74 0.56 -3.38
N ILE A 20 -2.64 0.82 -4.06
CA ILE A 20 -1.87 -0.20 -4.80
C ILE A 20 -1.25 -1.21 -3.84
N PHE A 21 -0.84 -0.76 -2.64
CA PHE A 21 -0.20 -1.58 -1.63
C PHE A 21 -1.12 -1.77 -0.42
N SER A 22 -1.04 -2.96 0.17
CA SER A 22 -1.66 -3.27 1.46
C SER A 22 -0.59 -3.63 2.47
N LEU A 23 -0.70 -3.12 3.67
CA LEU A 23 0.20 -3.39 4.77
C LEU A 23 -0.41 -4.44 5.68
N ILE A 24 0.35 -5.47 5.98
CA ILE A 24 -0.01 -6.54 6.93
C ILE A 24 0.93 -6.45 8.11
N TRP A 25 0.38 -6.34 9.30
CA TRP A 25 1.15 -6.34 10.54
C TRP A 25 0.79 -7.57 11.37
N LEU A 26 1.76 -8.49 11.48
CA LEU A 26 1.66 -9.70 12.29
C LEU A 26 2.49 -9.53 13.57
N ASP A 27 1.83 -9.44 14.71
CA ASP A 27 2.45 -9.35 16.02
C ASP A 27 1.71 -10.25 17.03
N ASP A 28 2.44 -10.82 17.99
CA ASP A 28 1.93 -11.71 19.02
C ASP A 28 1.29 -10.98 20.22
N LYS A 29 1.27 -9.63 20.19
CA LYS A 29 0.73 -8.84 21.29
C LYS A 29 -0.77 -8.99 21.40
N THR A 30 -1.23 -9.44 22.55
CA THR A 30 -2.65 -9.62 22.89
C THR A 30 -3.33 -8.37 23.43
N ASN A 31 -2.57 -7.34 23.80
CA ASN A 31 -3.08 -6.09 24.35
C ASN A 31 -2.55 -4.93 23.54
N SER A 32 -3.46 -4.13 23.00
CA SER A 32 -3.14 -2.84 22.40
C SER A 32 -2.74 -1.85 23.50
N ASN A 33 -1.49 -1.44 23.50
CA ASN A 33 -0.98 -0.36 24.34
C ASN A 33 -1.05 0.95 23.54
N GLU A 34 -1.00 2.09 24.23
CA GLU A 34 -0.94 3.41 23.57
C GLU A 34 0.20 3.51 22.54
N GLU A 35 1.31 2.81 22.76
CA GLU A 35 2.42 2.72 21.80
C GLU A 35 2.00 2.02 20.51
N ASP A 36 1.25 0.92 20.59
CA ASP A 36 0.80 0.17 19.41
C ASP A 36 -0.21 0.98 18.59
N GLU A 37 -1.09 1.77 19.24
CA GLU A 37 -2.01 2.68 18.55
C GLU A 37 -1.27 3.80 17.81
N ASN A 38 -0.18 4.32 18.38
CA ASN A 38 0.64 5.34 17.73
C ASN A 38 1.39 4.74 16.51
N ILE A 39 1.94 3.54 16.66
CA ILE A 39 2.58 2.79 15.58
C ILE A 39 1.58 2.55 14.45
N GLU A 40 0.36 2.11 14.77
CA GLU A 40 -0.68 1.88 13.78
C GLU A 40 -1.04 3.15 13.01
N LYS A 41 -1.17 4.29 13.70
CA LYS A 41 -1.40 5.59 13.07
C LYS A 41 -0.27 5.98 12.12
N ASP A 42 0.99 5.78 12.54
CA ASP A 42 2.15 6.08 11.72
C ASP A 42 2.25 5.18 10.48
N LEU A 43 1.90 3.91 10.61
CA LEU A 43 1.82 2.97 9.49
C LEU A 43 0.70 3.34 8.52
N ARG A 44 -0.49 3.69 9.04
CA ARG A 44 -1.64 4.16 8.21
C ARG A 44 -1.34 5.48 7.49
N ASN A 45 -0.49 6.34 8.04
CA ASN A 45 -0.02 7.53 7.34
C ASN A 45 0.93 7.24 6.16
N ILE A 46 1.46 6.02 6.05
CA ILE A 46 2.30 5.59 4.93
C ILE A 46 1.47 4.82 3.91
N ILE A 47 0.68 3.84 4.40
CA ILE A 47 -0.23 3.00 3.63
C ILE A 47 -1.47 2.83 4.48
N ASN A 48 -2.59 3.41 4.05
CA ASN A 48 -3.81 3.44 4.86
C ASN A 48 -4.44 2.05 5.02
N HIS A 49 -4.37 1.21 3.98
CA HIS A 49 -4.89 -0.14 4.05
C HIS A 49 -3.96 -1.04 4.87
N LEU A 50 -4.15 -1.00 6.20
CA LEU A 50 -3.42 -1.78 7.20
C LEU A 50 -4.33 -2.83 7.82
N ILE A 51 -3.88 -4.08 7.79
CA ILE A 51 -4.55 -5.23 8.39
C ILE A 51 -3.62 -5.84 9.45
N THR A 52 -4.16 -6.06 10.64
CA THR A 52 -3.41 -6.60 11.76
C THR A 52 -3.79 -8.06 12.03
N PHE A 53 -2.80 -8.89 12.31
CA PHE A 53 -2.98 -10.29 12.70
C PHE A 53 -2.20 -10.58 13.98
N GLN A 54 -2.79 -11.44 14.83
CA GLN A 54 -2.14 -11.95 16.03
C GLN A 54 -1.73 -13.43 15.89
N ASN A 55 -2.24 -14.09 14.86
CA ASN A 55 -1.99 -15.50 14.61
C ASN A 55 -1.36 -15.71 13.24
N GLU A 56 -0.28 -16.51 13.21
CA GLU A 56 0.48 -16.82 11.99
C GLU A 56 -0.35 -17.53 10.93
N GLU A 57 -1.18 -18.50 11.35
CA GLU A 57 -1.95 -19.31 10.41
C GLU A 57 -3.03 -18.49 9.69
N THR A 58 -3.74 -17.63 10.44
CA THR A 58 -4.75 -16.72 9.85
C THR A 58 -4.10 -15.71 8.93
N CYS A 59 -2.94 -15.18 9.28
CA CYS A 59 -2.16 -14.29 8.43
C CYS A 59 -1.72 -14.99 7.13
N GLN A 60 -1.19 -16.21 7.23
CA GLN A 60 -0.79 -17.00 6.06
C GLN A 60 -1.97 -17.27 5.14
N GLN A 61 -3.09 -17.75 5.69
CA GLN A 61 -4.30 -18.03 4.91
C GLN A 61 -4.85 -16.78 4.21
N TYR A 62 -4.78 -15.63 4.88
CA TYR A 62 -5.16 -14.37 4.27
C TYR A 62 -4.27 -14.04 3.07
N ILE A 63 -2.94 -14.11 3.24
CA ILE A 63 -1.97 -13.84 2.17
C ILE A 63 -2.19 -14.79 0.98
N GLU A 64 -2.37 -16.09 1.23
CA GLU A 64 -2.53 -17.11 0.19
C GLU A 64 -3.83 -16.94 -0.63
N LYS A 65 -4.89 -16.43 0.00
CA LYS A 65 -6.19 -16.18 -0.67
C LYS A 65 -6.21 -14.91 -1.53
N ARG A 66 -5.20 -14.05 -1.39
CA ARG A 66 -5.16 -12.80 -2.17
C ARG A 66 -4.75 -13.07 -3.62
N PRO A 67 -5.28 -12.30 -4.58
CA PRO A 67 -4.85 -12.34 -5.97
C PRO A 67 -3.33 -12.12 -6.12
N GLU A 68 -2.72 -12.72 -7.15
CA GLU A 68 -1.28 -12.56 -7.43
C GLU A 68 -0.90 -11.13 -7.83
N GLU A 69 -1.87 -10.34 -8.29
CA GLU A 69 -1.74 -8.94 -8.68
C GLU A 69 -1.67 -8.00 -7.47
N ASP A 70 -2.15 -8.45 -6.31
CA ASP A 70 -2.08 -7.67 -5.08
C ASP A 70 -0.62 -7.46 -4.65
N ARG A 71 -0.39 -6.37 -3.95
CA ARG A 71 0.94 -6.00 -3.47
C ARG A 71 0.94 -5.86 -1.96
N LEU A 72 1.26 -6.96 -1.30
CA LEU A 72 1.26 -7.06 0.15
C LEU A 72 2.64 -6.76 0.72
N ILE A 73 2.69 -5.90 1.71
CA ILE A 73 3.88 -5.58 2.50
C ILE A 73 3.67 -6.15 3.89
N LEU A 74 4.51 -7.10 4.29
CA LEU A 74 4.42 -7.75 5.59
C LEU A 74 5.38 -7.09 6.58
N ILE A 75 4.86 -6.75 7.76
CA ILE A 75 5.63 -6.46 8.97
C ILE A 75 5.41 -7.63 9.94
N THR A 76 6.50 -8.20 10.44
CA THR A 76 6.44 -9.31 11.39
C THR A 76 7.57 -9.21 12.42
N ASN A 77 7.45 -9.92 13.53
CA ASN A 77 8.52 -10.04 14.51
C ASN A 77 9.47 -11.23 14.20
N ASP A 78 10.54 -11.35 14.97
CA ASP A 78 11.53 -12.42 14.81
C ASP A 78 10.96 -13.83 15.09
N LEU A 79 9.93 -13.96 15.92
CA LEU A 79 9.30 -15.25 16.22
C LEU A 79 8.66 -15.86 14.99
N PHE A 80 7.78 -15.11 14.32
CA PHE A 80 7.06 -15.58 13.14
C PHE A 80 7.93 -15.58 11.87
N SER A 81 9.02 -14.82 11.86
CA SER A 81 9.88 -14.72 10.68
C SER A 81 10.46 -16.06 10.23
N HIS A 82 10.78 -16.94 11.17
CA HIS A 82 11.40 -18.24 10.88
C HIS A 82 10.42 -19.28 10.34
N THR A 83 9.16 -19.19 10.69
CA THR A 83 8.11 -20.15 10.32
C THR A 83 7.29 -19.68 9.13
N LEU A 84 6.90 -18.40 9.11
CA LEU A 84 6.03 -17.83 8.08
C LEU A 84 6.79 -17.49 6.78
N ILE A 85 7.92 -16.79 6.88
CA ILE A 85 8.62 -16.29 5.68
C ILE A 85 8.99 -17.40 4.68
N PRO A 86 9.52 -18.58 5.11
CA PRO A 86 9.81 -19.67 4.18
C PRO A 86 8.62 -20.14 3.35
N ARG A 87 7.41 -20.00 3.88
CA ARG A 87 6.17 -20.45 3.21
C ARG A 87 5.64 -19.41 2.23
N ILE A 88 5.79 -18.12 2.55
CA ILE A 88 5.15 -17.04 1.77
C ILE A 88 6.08 -16.25 0.86
N HIS A 89 7.41 -16.32 1.04
CA HIS A 89 8.36 -15.47 0.30
C HIS A 89 8.32 -15.66 -1.22
N GLN A 90 7.86 -16.81 -1.71
CA GLN A 90 7.74 -17.09 -3.14
C GLN A 90 6.42 -16.57 -3.74
N LEU A 91 5.41 -16.30 -2.91
CA LEU A 91 4.10 -15.84 -3.38
C LEU A 91 4.25 -14.46 -4.06
N ARG A 92 3.68 -14.30 -5.25
CA ARG A 92 3.81 -13.08 -6.06
C ARG A 92 3.23 -11.86 -5.36
N GLN A 93 2.09 -12.04 -4.70
CA GLN A 93 1.40 -11.00 -3.93
C GLN A 93 2.21 -10.47 -2.76
N VAL A 94 3.17 -11.23 -2.21
CA VAL A 94 4.10 -10.72 -1.18
C VAL A 94 5.19 -9.90 -1.86
N TYR A 95 5.12 -8.57 -1.72
CA TYR A 95 6.03 -7.65 -2.38
C TYR A 95 7.29 -7.34 -1.55
N ALA A 96 7.12 -7.09 -0.25
CA ALA A 96 8.21 -6.77 0.67
C ALA A 96 7.93 -7.29 2.08
N ILE A 97 8.99 -7.57 2.82
CA ILE A 97 8.92 -8.06 4.20
C ILE A 97 9.84 -7.21 5.06
N TYR A 98 9.34 -6.77 6.21
CA TYR A 98 10.04 -6.01 7.23
C TYR A 98 9.97 -6.78 8.54
N ILE A 99 11.10 -6.87 9.26
CA ILE A 99 11.18 -7.66 10.47
C ILE A 99 11.58 -6.76 11.64
N HIS A 100 10.78 -6.77 12.69
CA HIS A 100 11.09 -6.15 13.97
C HIS A 100 11.65 -7.21 14.92
N CYS A 101 12.88 -7.05 15.37
CA CYS A 101 13.55 -7.98 16.27
C CYS A 101 13.66 -7.40 17.66
N LYS A 102 13.37 -8.22 18.69
CA LYS A 102 13.51 -7.80 20.10
C LYS A 102 14.98 -7.62 20.52
N ASN A 103 15.94 -8.23 19.81
CA ASN A 103 17.36 -8.16 20.14
C ASN A 103 18.28 -8.32 18.91
N ILE A 104 19.59 -8.04 19.11
CA ILE A 104 20.61 -8.11 18.06
C ILE A 104 20.80 -9.54 17.52
N LEU A 105 20.70 -10.56 18.38
CA LEU A 105 20.88 -11.96 17.97
C LEU A 105 19.76 -12.42 17.00
N GLY A 106 18.54 -11.93 17.19
CA GLY A 106 17.43 -12.14 16.26
C GLY A 106 17.73 -11.51 14.90
N LYS A 107 18.28 -10.30 14.88
CA LYS A 107 18.65 -9.58 13.67
C LYS A 107 19.62 -10.35 12.78
N GLU A 108 20.70 -10.90 13.35
CA GLU A 108 21.73 -11.65 12.62
C GLU A 108 21.19 -12.93 11.97
N ARG A 109 20.19 -13.57 12.59
CA ARG A 109 19.56 -14.79 12.07
C ARG A 109 18.62 -14.53 10.89
N CYS A 110 17.99 -13.37 10.84
CA CYS A 110 16.95 -13.05 9.87
C CYS A 110 17.50 -12.50 8.54
N ILE A 111 18.66 -11.86 8.54
CA ILE A 111 19.12 -10.98 7.44
C ILE A 111 19.42 -11.69 6.10
N THR A 112 19.63 -13.01 6.04
CA THR A 112 20.47 -13.53 4.94
C THR A 112 19.81 -14.46 3.93
N LYS A 113 18.52 -14.77 4.01
CA LYS A 113 17.98 -15.87 3.18
C LYS A 113 16.98 -15.49 2.09
N PHE A 114 16.29 -14.37 2.21
CA PHE A 114 15.16 -14.08 1.33
C PHE A 114 15.23 -12.69 0.72
N THR A 115 15.14 -12.62 -0.61
CA THR A 115 15.27 -11.37 -1.38
C THR A 115 14.19 -10.33 -1.09
N LYS A 116 13.03 -10.78 -0.59
CA LYS A 116 11.91 -9.90 -0.25
C LYS A 116 12.05 -9.22 1.11
N ILE A 117 13.00 -9.64 1.96
CA ILE A 117 13.29 -8.95 3.20
C ILE A 117 14.02 -7.64 2.87
N LYS A 118 13.42 -6.50 3.22
CA LYS A 118 13.94 -5.16 2.94
C LYS A 118 14.67 -4.55 4.12
N ALA A 119 14.19 -4.80 5.34
CA ALA A 119 14.86 -4.36 6.56
C ALA A 119 14.59 -5.30 7.74
N VAL A 120 15.56 -5.34 8.64
CA VAL A 120 15.48 -5.99 9.94
C VAL A 120 15.98 -5.00 10.98
N THR A 121 15.12 -4.54 11.88
CA THR A 121 15.43 -3.49 12.85
C THR A 121 15.07 -3.93 14.27
N ILE A 122 15.67 -3.27 15.25
CA ILE A 122 15.37 -3.47 16.66
C ILE A 122 14.42 -2.39 17.16
N GLN A 123 14.48 -1.21 16.57
CA GLN A 123 13.62 -0.10 16.91
C GLN A 123 12.51 0.04 15.85
N PHE A 124 11.28 0.20 16.33
CA PHE A 124 10.13 0.28 15.44
C PHE A 124 10.14 1.58 14.61
N ASP A 125 10.64 2.67 15.19
CA ASP A 125 10.80 3.95 14.48
C ASP A 125 11.72 3.85 13.26
N GLU A 126 12.82 3.08 13.38
CA GLU A 126 13.70 2.79 12.24
C GLU A 126 12.98 2.00 11.15
N LEU A 127 12.14 1.04 11.57
CA LEU A 127 11.34 0.24 10.64
C LEU A 127 10.37 1.13 9.87
N ILE A 128 9.62 1.98 10.57
CA ILE A 128 8.68 2.94 9.98
C ILE A 128 9.40 3.87 9.00
N ALA A 129 10.56 4.42 9.40
CA ALA A 129 11.36 5.28 8.54
C ALA A 129 11.79 4.56 7.25
N GLN A 130 12.21 3.29 7.35
CA GLN A 130 12.60 2.49 6.19
C GLN A 130 11.41 2.18 5.28
N ILE A 131 10.26 1.80 5.84
CA ILE A 131 9.02 1.57 5.07
C ILE A 131 8.64 2.84 4.31
N ARG A 132 8.69 4.00 4.97
CA ARG A 132 8.38 5.30 4.36
C ARG A 132 9.32 5.65 3.21
N LEU A 133 10.62 5.41 3.35
CA LEU A 133 11.61 5.63 2.29
C LEU A 133 11.37 4.71 1.10
N ASP A 134 11.13 3.42 1.37
CA ASP A 134 10.89 2.43 0.32
C ASP A 134 9.55 2.70 -0.39
N GLN A 135 8.53 3.15 0.33
CA GLN A 135 7.25 3.53 -0.28
C GLN A 135 7.40 4.73 -1.21
N LYS A 136 8.18 5.75 -0.83
CA LYS A 136 8.47 6.88 -1.72
C LYS A 136 9.19 6.46 -3.00
N LYS A 137 10.09 5.47 -2.93
CA LYS A 137 10.75 4.91 -4.12
C LYS A 137 9.76 4.15 -4.99
N ARG A 138 8.94 3.27 -4.38
CA ARG A 138 7.91 2.49 -5.09
C ARG A 138 6.94 3.40 -5.84
N MET A 139 6.44 4.44 -5.19
CA MET A 139 5.54 5.40 -5.82
C MET A 139 6.16 6.11 -7.01
N LYS A 140 7.49 6.34 -7.00
CA LYS A 140 8.20 6.90 -8.15
C LYS A 140 8.36 5.89 -9.28
N ASP A 141 8.66 4.64 -8.95
CA ASP A 141 8.87 3.57 -9.93
C ASP A 141 7.55 3.14 -10.59
N GLU A 142 6.44 3.26 -9.86
CA GLU A 142 5.09 2.91 -10.33
C GLU A 142 4.30 4.11 -10.87
N GLN A 143 4.86 5.33 -10.81
CA GLN A 143 4.24 6.43 -11.54
C GLN A 143 4.10 6.00 -13.00
N PRO A 144 2.87 5.99 -13.53
CA PRO A 144 2.67 5.75 -14.96
C PRO A 144 3.55 6.76 -15.66
N LEU A 145 4.41 6.24 -16.54
CA LEU A 145 5.40 6.97 -17.32
C LEU A 145 4.96 8.42 -17.46
N LEU A 146 5.69 9.32 -16.77
CA LEU A 146 5.52 10.75 -17.00
C LEU A 146 5.34 10.91 -18.49
N ILE A 147 4.29 11.60 -18.92
CA ILE A 147 4.07 11.93 -20.33
C ILE A 147 5.24 12.83 -20.73
N ASN A 148 6.41 12.25 -20.89
CA ASN A 148 7.56 12.89 -21.49
C ASN A 148 7.29 12.97 -22.99
N ILE A 149 6.40 13.88 -23.36
CA ILE A 149 6.04 14.14 -24.75
C ILE A 149 7.27 14.61 -25.54
N PHE A 150 8.31 15.09 -24.85
CA PHE A 150 9.52 15.64 -25.48
C PHE A 150 10.78 15.42 -24.66
N SER A 151 11.37 14.25 -24.68
CA SER A 151 12.83 14.16 -24.47
C SER A 151 13.51 14.08 -25.84
N THR A 152 13.84 15.25 -26.37
CA THR A 152 14.56 15.38 -27.64
C THR A 152 16.05 15.06 -27.56
N SER A 153 16.56 14.54 -26.45
CA SER A 153 18.01 14.60 -26.24
C SER A 153 18.81 13.31 -26.47
N GLU A 154 18.26 12.13 -26.74
CA GLU A 154 19.18 10.97 -26.93
C GLU A 154 18.81 9.92 -28.00
N ASN A 155 17.76 10.03 -28.77
CA ASN A 155 17.37 8.96 -29.70
C ASN A 155 17.01 9.38 -31.13
N ALA A 156 17.69 10.35 -31.68
CA ALA A 156 17.54 10.76 -33.09
C ALA A 156 18.09 9.68 -34.08
N GLY A 157 17.89 8.43 -33.83
CA GLY A 157 18.36 7.35 -34.70
C GLY A 157 17.81 5.97 -34.37
N LYS A 158 16.96 5.82 -33.36
CA LYS A 158 16.35 4.53 -33.01
C LYS A 158 14.97 4.37 -33.64
N SER A 159 14.74 3.18 -34.17
CA SER A 159 13.49 2.72 -34.81
C SER A 159 12.23 3.23 -34.11
N THR A 160 11.32 3.81 -34.88
CA THR A 160 10.02 4.38 -34.45
C THR A 160 9.05 3.32 -33.89
N THR A 161 9.35 2.03 -33.96
CA THR A 161 8.48 0.96 -33.50
C THR A 161 8.28 0.89 -32.00
N GLY A 162 9.27 1.29 -31.18
CA GLY A 162 9.15 1.34 -29.72
C GLY A 162 8.43 2.59 -29.17
N LEU A 163 8.51 3.70 -29.94
CA LEU A 163 7.86 4.97 -29.58
C LEU A 163 6.37 4.99 -29.95
N ASN A 164 5.97 4.23 -30.96
CA ASN A 164 4.61 4.22 -31.46
C ASN A 164 3.59 3.66 -30.45
N GLY A 165 3.91 2.62 -29.70
CA GLY A 165 2.98 2.02 -28.74
C GLY A 165 2.61 3.01 -27.62
N GLN A 166 3.60 3.69 -27.05
CA GLN A 166 3.38 4.67 -25.97
C GLN A 166 2.67 5.92 -26.48
N PHE A 167 3.05 6.40 -27.67
CA PHE A 167 2.36 7.51 -28.30
C PHE A 167 0.88 7.20 -28.57
N VAL A 168 0.59 6.04 -29.17
CA VAL A 168 -0.78 5.60 -29.43
C VAL A 168 -1.57 5.44 -28.14
N TYR A 169 -0.98 4.85 -27.09
CA TYR A 169 -1.62 4.75 -25.79
C TYR A 169 -1.98 6.14 -25.21
N ASN A 170 -1.05 7.09 -25.23
CA ASN A 170 -1.30 8.43 -24.75
C ASN A 170 -2.37 9.16 -25.58
N GLN A 171 -2.35 9.00 -26.91
CA GLN A 171 -3.39 9.57 -27.78
C GLN A 171 -4.77 8.98 -27.47
N LEU A 172 -4.86 7.67 -27.30
CA LEU A 172 -6.11 7.01 -26.93
C LEU A 172 -6.60 7.45 -25.54
N LEU A 173 -5.70 7.58 -24.57
CA LEU A 173 -6.03 8.06 -23.24
C LEU A 173 -6.59 9.48 -23.29
N ILE A 174 -5.91 10.39 -23.99
CA ILE A 174 -6.39 11.78 -24.18
C ILE A 174 -7.74 11.80 -24.89
N ASP A 175 -7.91 11.00 -25.95
CA ASP A 175 -9.18 10.93 -26.68
C ASP A 175 -10.31 10.38 -25.78
N CYS A 176 -10.03 9.39 -24.94
CA CYS A 176 -10.99 8.92 -23.95
C CYS A 176 -11.35 10.00 -22.93
N LEU A 177 -10.36 10.72 -22.37
CA LEU A 177 -10.59 11.79 -21.41
C LEU A 177 -11.42 12.94 -22.02
N LEU A 178 -11.14 13.31 -23.26
CA LEU A 178 -11.89 14.37 -23.97
C LEU A 178 -13.35 13.97 -24.28
N ARG A 179 -13.62 12.66 -24.40
CA ARG A 179 -14.97 12.13 -24.66
C ARG A 179 -15.76 11.83 -23.39
N MET A 180 -15.11 11.82 -22.24
CA MET A 180 -15.80 11.64 -20.96
C MET A 180 -16.69 12.85 -20.69
N ARG A 181 -17.86 12.57 -20.12
CA ARG A 181 -18.71 13.66 -19.63
C ARG A 181 -17.97 14.48 -18.57
N PRO A 182 -18.15 15.79 -18.51
CA PRO A 182 -17.62 16.58 -17.40
C PRO A 182 -18.15 16.05 -16.07
N SER A 183 -17.30 16.05 -15.05
CA SER A 183 -17.69 15.69 -13.69
C SER A 183 -18.73 16.68 -13.15
N THR A 184 -19.73 16.15 -12.44
CA THR A 184 -20.77 16.93 -11.78
C THR A 184 -20.45 17.10 -10.30
N GLU A 185 -21.15 18.02 -9.62
CA GLU A 185 -21.08 18.12 -8.16
C GLU A 185 -21.51 16.82 -7.46
N GLN A 186 -22.40 16.04 -8.08
CA GLN A 186 -22.79 14.74 -7.58
C GLN A 186 -21.63 13.74 -7.63
N ASP A 187 -20.88 13.70 -8.74
CA ASP A 187 -19.70 12.83 -8.89
C ASP A 187 -18.61 13.20 -7.86
N LYS A 188 -18.40 14.51 -7.62
CA LYS A 188 -17.50 15.01 -6.59
C LYS A 188 -17.91 14.55 -5.19
N ASN A 189 -19.19 14.69 -4.86
CA ASN A 189 -19.69 14.29 -3.54
C ASN A 189 -19.62 12.76 -3.34
N GLU A 190 -19.86 11.99 -4.39
CA GLU A 190 -19.69 10.53 -4.37
C GLU A 190 -18.23 10.16 -4.12
N LEU A 191 -17.27 10.76 -4.83
CA LEU A 191 -15.83 10.57 -4.60
C LEU A 191 -15.43 10.90 -3.15
N ILE A 192 -15.88 12.06 -2.63
CA ILE A 192 -15.60 12.47 -1.25
C ILE A 192 -16.18 11.46 -0.26
N SER A 193 -17.40 10.98 -0.50
CA SER A 193 -18.04 9.99 0.37
C SER A 193 -17.26 8.67 0.40
N ILE A 194 -16.83 8.16 -0.76
CA ILE A 194 -16.01 6.96 -0.88
C ILE A 194 -14.70 7.15 -0.12
N CYS A 195 -13.96 8.24 -0.42
CA CYS A 195 -12.69 8.51 0.24
C CYS A 195 -12.83 8.68 1.76
N THR A 196 -13.87 9.37 2.23
CA THR A 196 -14.11 9.53 3.67
C THR A 196 -14.32 8.19 4.37
N ARG A 197 -15.04 7.26 3.73
CA ARG A 197 -15.27 5.93 4.27
C ARG A 197 -13.96 5.13 4.31
N GLU A 198 -13.22 5.08 3.21
CA GLU A 198 -12.00 4.26 3.08
C GLU A 198 -10.85 4.77 3.96
N TYR A 199 -10.75 6.08 4.16
CA TYR A 199 -9.69 6.71 4.96
C TYR A 199 -10.17 7.08 6.37
N GLN A 200 -11.21 6.44 6.88
CA GLN A 200 -11.70 6.66 8.23
C GLN A 200 -10.58 6.38 9.25
N GLY A 201 -10.32 7.36 10.14
CA GLY A 201 -9.22 7.27 11.13
C GLY A 201 -7.88 7.84 10.65
N ASN A 202 -7.68 8.09 9.36
CA ASN A 202 -6.50 8.78 8.83
C ASN A 202 -6.73 10.28 8.76
N SER A 203 -6.45 10.98 9.87
CA SER A 203 -6.69 12.43 9.99
C SER A 203 -5.91 13.27 8.98
N SER A 204 -4.70 12.84 8.61
CA SER A 204 -3.87 13.54 7.61
C SER A 204 -4.54 13.54 6.24
N PHE A 205 -5.02 12.38 5.80
CA PHE A 205 -5.71 12.25 4.52
C PHE A 205 -7.07 12.97 4.53
N LEU A 206 -7.83 12.84 5.62
CA LEU A 206 -9.14 13.50 5.74
C LEU A 206 -9.03 15.02 5.68
N ASN A 207 -7.96 15.61 6.24
CA ASN A 207 -7.69 17.05 6.13
C ASN A 207 -7.43 17.45 4.66
N GLN A 208 -6.60 16.68 3.95
CA GLN A 208 -6.35 16.92 2.50
C GLN A 208 -7.64 16.78 1.67
N LEU A 209 -8.48 15.79 2.02
CA LEU A 209 -9.77 15.61 1.36
C LEU A 209 -10.70 16.80 1.60
N GLN A 210 -10.68 17.36 2.80
CA GLN A 210 -11.45 18.56 3.13
C GLN A 210 -10.95 19.81 2.40
N GLU A 211 -9.63 19.98 2.27
CA GLU A 211 -9.03 21.02 1.41
C GLU A 211 -9.47 20.86 -0.03
N PHE A 212 -9.39 19.63 -0.57
CA PHE A 212 -9.89 19.34 -1.92
C PHE A 212 -11.38 19.69 -2.06
N GLN A 213 -12.21 19.33 -1.09
CA GLN A 213 -13.64 19.64 -1.13
C GLN A 213 -13.92 21.13 -1.22
N ASN A 214 -13.15 21.94 -0.48
CA ASN A 214 -13.33 23.40 -0.39
C ASN A 214 -12.74 24.14 -1.61
N ASP A 215 -11.60 23.69 -2.11
CA ASP A 215 -10.79 24.44 -3.06
C ASP A 215 -10.95 23.96 -4.51
N TYR A 216 -11.43 22.72 -4.69
CA TYR A 216 -11.59 22.18 -6.03
C TYR A 216 -12.68 22.90 -6.81
N SER A 217 -12.27 23.40 -7.97
CA SER A 217 -13.15 23.90 -9.02
C SER A 217 -12.66 23.34 -10.36
N PRO A 218 -13.56 22.96 -11.29
CA PRO A 218 -13.17 22.46 -12.62
C PRO A 218 -12.24 23.38 -13.39
N ASP A 219 -12.30 24.68 -13.09
CA ASP A 219 -11.47 25.71 -13.75
C ASP A 219 -10.09 25.90 -13.09
N LYS A 220 -9.86 25.25 -11.96
CA LYS A 220 -8.58 25.31 -11.23
C LYS A 220 -7.79 24.04 -11.47
N VAL A 221 -6.57 24.18 -11.95
CA VAL A 221 -5.60 23.08 -11.97
C VAL A 221 -5.05 22.90 -10.57
N LEU A 222 -5.28 21.74 -9.98
CA LEU A 222 -4.67 21.35 -8.71
C LEU A 222 -3.25 20.85 -9.00
N TRP A 223 -2.27 21.49 -8.39
CA TRP A 223 -0.86 21.10 -8.45
C TRP A 223 -0.41 20.41 -7.15
#